data_2c9a2ff5794cbbe6d0258741574d1922
#
_entry.id   2c9a2ff5794cbbe6d0258741574d1922
#
_cell.length_a   1.000
_cell.length_b   1.000
_cell.length_c   1.000
_cell.angle_alpha   90.00
_cell.angle_beta   90.00
_cell.angle_gamma   90.00
#
_symmetry.space_group_name_H-M   'P 1'
#
loop_
_entity.id
_entity.type
_entity.pdbx_description
1 polymer ?
#
loop_
_entity_poly.entity_id
_entity_poly.type
_entity_poly.pdbx_seq_one_letter_code
_entity_poly.pdbx_strand_id
1 'polypeptide(L)'
;LKRLYELRDYARHNIDTVVSVGIGGSYLGSKVIFDVQCGAFWNNLSTEERNGYPRMYFAGFNVDGDYLAGLIRTLEYQAQKKGPDYKVMLVITSKSGSTIEPMANFMILEKALQDRNINYEVVAVTDVSDDEHPTILRAMALENNWKTYSIPYGVGGRFSVFTEVGFVTAALVGFDIEGFLAGAASM
;
A
#
# COMPACT_ATOMS: atom_id res chain seq x y z
N LEU A 1 3.67 2.76 -16.50
CA LEU A 1 3.97 1.36 -16.16
C LEU A 1 5.41 1.15 -15.67
N LYS A 2 6.43 1.76 -16.31
CA LYS A 2 7.85 1.58 -15.93
C LYS A 2 8.09 1.74 -14.42
N ARG A 3 7.62 2.84 -13.82
CA ARG A 3 7.77 3.10 -12.37
C ARG A 3 7.09 2.05 -11.48
N LEU A 4 6.00 1.43 -11.95
CA LEU A 4 5.29 0.37 -11.24
C LEU A 4 6.08 -0.95 -11.29
N TYR A 5 6.70 -1.26 -12.42
CA TYR A 5 7.58 -2.43 -12.52
C TYR A 5 8.87 -2.28 -11.71
N GLU A 6 9.44 -1.08 -11.66
CA GLU A 6 10.54 -0.76 -10.76
C GLU A 6 10.16 -0.94 -9.28
N LEU A 7 8.93 -0.53 -8.90
CA LEU A 7 8.40 -0.75 -7.55
C LEU A 7 8.22 -2.25 -7.26
N ARG A 8 7.64 -2.99 -8.20
CA ARG A 8 7.47 -4.45 -8.11
C ARG A 8 8.81 -5.15 -7.83
N ASP A 9 9.78 -4.88 -8.68
CA ASP A 9 11.08 -5.56 -8.61
C ASP A 9 11.83 -5.17 -7.33
N TYR A 10 11.73 -3.91 -6.93
CA TYR A 10 12.26 -3.45 -5.66
C TYR A 10 11.61 -4.15 -4.47
N ALA A 11 10.27 -4.21 -4.44
CA ALA A 11 9.53 -4.81 -3.33
C ALA A 11 9.82 -6.31 -3.18
N ARG A 12 9.92 -7.04 -4.27
CA ARG A 12 10.25 -8.48 -4.26
C ARG A 12 11.58 -8.82 -3.58
N HIS A 13 12.55 -7.90 -3.64
CA HIS A 13 13.90 -8.14 -3.11
C HIS A 13 14.15 -7.48 -1.75
N ASN A 14 13.34 -6.47 -1.39
CA ASN A 14 13.68 -5.62 -0.25
C ASN A 14 12.56 -5.51 0.79
N ILE A 15 11.34 -5.97 0.48
CA ILE A 15 10.17 -5.78 1.37
C ILE A 15 9.59 -7.13 1.77
N ASP A 16 9.37 -7.31 3.06
CA ASP A 16 8.76 -8.52 3.60
C ASP A 16 7.24 -8.43 3.69
N THR A 17 6.78 -7.24 4.05
CA THR A 17 5.37 -6.99 4.30
C THR A 17 4.96 -5.62 3.81
N VAL A 18 3.85 -5.57 3.10
CA VAL A 18 3.17 -4.33 2.72
C VAL A 18 1.93 -4.15 3.60
N VAL A 19 1.71 -2.94 4.10
CA VAL A 19 0.44 -2.55 4.71
C VAL A 19 -0.17 -1.45 3.84
N SER A 20 -1.25 -1.79 3.14
CA SER A 20 -2.01 -0.85 2.32
C SER A 20 -3.04 -0.14 3.20
N VAL A 21 -2.92 1.18 3.32
CA VAL A 21 -3.74 2.02 4.19
C VAL A 21 -4.64 2.91 3.34
N GLY A 22 -5.95 2.68 3.39
CA GLY A 22 -6.94 3.42 2.60
C GLY A 22 -8.37 3.05 2.96
N ILE A 23 -9.33 3.85 2.52
CA ILE A 23 -10.76 3.61 2.74
C ILE A 23 -11.56 3.80 1.44
N GLY A 24 -12.72 3.18 1.34
CA GLY A 24 -13.61 3.31 0.18
C GLY A 24 -12.92 2.95 -1.13
N GLY A 25 -12.90 3.85 -2.10
CA GLY A 25 -12.23 3.64 -3.39
C GLY A 25 -10.72 3.40 -3.29
N SER A 26 -10.07 3.98 -2.30
CA SER A 26 -8.65 3.76 -2.02
C SER A 26 -8.33 2.38 -1.43
N TYR A 27 -9.34 1.61 -1.04
CA TYR A 27 -9.22 0.28 -0.46
C TYR A 27 -9.82 -0.79 -1.36
N LEU A 28 -11.07 -0.60 -1.81
CA LEU A 28 -11.87 -1.68 -2.42
C LEU A 28 -11.24 -2.23 -3.70
N GLY A 29 -10.79 -1.38 -4.62
CA GLY A 29 -10.15 -1.81 -5.86
C GLY A 29 -8.84 -2.58 -5.60
N SER A 30 -8.02 -2.08 -4.71
CA SER A 30 -6.77 -2.73 -4.27
C SER A 30 -7.05 -4.08 -3.61
N LYS A 31 -8.08 -4.16 -2.77
CA LYS A 31 -8.48 -5.41 -2.12
C LYS A 31 -8.97 -6.46 -3.10
N VAL A 32 -9.77 -6.07 -4.11
CA VAL A 32 -10.22 -6.99 -5.17
C VAL A 32 -9.03 -7.54 -5.96
N ILE A 33 -8.08 -6.69 -6.38
CA ILE A 33 -6.86 -7.13 -7.08
C ILE A 33 -6.09 -8.15 -6.23
N PHE A 34 -5.90 -7.85 -4.94
CA PHE A 34 -5.24 -8.77 -4.02
C PHE A 34 -5.98 -10.10 -3.89
N ASP A 35 -7.29 -10.09 -3.68
CA ASP A 35 -8.07 -11.32 -3.47
C ASP A 35 -8.09 -12.21 -4.70
N VAL A 36 -8.17 -11.63 -5.90
CA VAL A 36 -8.11 -12.36 -7.17
C VAL A 36 -6.74 -12.97 -7.40
N GLN A 37 -5.67 -12.22 -7.14
CA GLN A 37 -4.29 -12.64 -7.41
C GLN A 37 -3.76 -13.62 -6.37
N CYS A 38 -4.03 -13.33 -5.09
CA CYS A 38 -3.33 -13.95 -3.96
C CYS A 38 -4.21 -14.96 -3.20
N GLY A 39 -5.52 -14.72 -3.16
CA GLY A 39 -6.44 -15.51 -2.35
C GLY A 39 -6.29 -15.32 -0.84
N ALA A 40 -7.13 -16.00 -0.06
CA ALA A 40 -7.30 -15.77 1.37
C ALA A 40 -6.08 -16.15 2.23
N PHE A 41 -5.24 -17.07 1.78
CA PHE A 41 -4.16 -17.65 2.58
C PHE A 41 -2.76 -17.19 2.17
N TRP A 42 -2.67 -16.20 1.29
CA TRP A 42 -1.40 -15.66 0.78
C TRP A 42 -0.37 -15.38 1.88
N ASN A 43 -0.78 -14.72 2.93
CA ASN A 43 0.13 -14.30 4.01
C ASN A 43 0.68 -15.48 4.84
N ASN A 44 0.09 -16.67 4.71
CA ASN A 44 0.54 -17.89 5.40
C ASN A 44 1.60 -18.66 4.59
N LEU A 45 1.74 -18.35 3.30
CA LEU A 45 2.70 -19.00 2.42
C LEU A 45 4.14 -18.56 2.74
N SER A 46 5.12 -19.40 2.39
CA SER A 46 6.53 -19.04 2.42
C SER A 46 6.88 -17.97 1.37
N THR A 47 8.04 -17.36 1.46
CA THR A 47 8.50 -16.38 0.48
C THR A 47 8.64 -17.00 -0.91
N GLU A 48 9.10 -18.25 -0.98
CA GLU A 48 9.26 -19.02 -2.23
C GLU A 48 7.90 -19.28 -2.88
N GLU A 49 6.91 -19.72 -2.11
CA GLU A 49 5.55 -19.97 -2.59
C GLU A 49 4.85 -18.68 -3.07
N ARG A 50 5.23 -17.53 -2.53
CA ARG A 50 4.79 -16.22 -3.01
C ARG A 50 5.66 -15.68 -4.16
N ASN A 51 6.57 -16.46 -4.71
CA ASN A 51 7.52 -16.03 -5.76
C ASN A 51 8.32 -14.76 -5.38
N GLY A 52 8.66 -14.60 -4.10
CA GLY A 52 9.37 -13.45 -3.57
C GLY A 52 8.51 -12.22 -3.29
N TYR A 53 7.23 -12.24 -3.62
CA TYR A 53 6.35 -11.10 -3.30
C TYR A 53 6.10 -10.97 -1.80
N PRO A 54 5.92 -9.74 -1.30
CA PRO A 54 5.69 -9.50 0.13
C PRO A 54 4.33 -10.04 0.60
N ARG A 55 4.19 -10.22 1.91
CA ARG A 55 2.87 -10.31 2.54
C ARG A 55 2.14 -9.00 2.37
N MET A 56 0.80 -9.03 2.35
CA MET A 56 0.01 -7.80 2.24
C MET A 56 -1.13 -7.81 3.26
N TYR A 57 -1.21 -6.73 4.02
CA TYR A 57 -2.29 -6.43 4.93
C TYR A 57 -2.96 -5.12 4.55
N PHE A 58 -4.19 -4.93 4.99
CA PHE A 58 -4.97 -3.72 4.74
C PHE A 58 -5.36 -3.06 6.05
N ALA A 59 -5.31 -1.73 6.10
CA ALA A 59 -5.72 -0.92 7.23
C ALA A 59 -6.36 0.39 6.74
N GLY A 60 -6.89 1.19 7.67
CA GLY A 60 -7.46 2.50 7.34
C GLY A 60 -8.88 2.46 6.78
N PHE A 61 -9.46 1.28 6.58
CA PHE A 61 -10.84 1.12 6.10
C PHE A 61 -11.88 1.23 7.24
N ASN A 62 -11.43 1.26 8.47
CA ASN A 62 -12.24 1.46 9.67
C ASN A 62 -11.40 2.11 10.78
N VAL A 63 -12.03 2.41 11.92
CA VAL A 63 -11.40 2.90 13.16
C VAL A 63 -11.59 1.83 14.23
N ASP A 64 -10.91 0.71 14.06
CA ASP A 64 -10.96 -0.44 14.96
C ASP A 64 -9.60 -0.64 15.64
N GLY A 65 -9.56 -0.29 16.93
CA GLY A 65 -8.34 -0.38 17.73
C GLY A 65 -7.86 -1.83 17.93
N ASP A 66 -8.77 -2.78 18.05
CA ASP A 66 -8.41 -4.19 18.26
C ASP A 66 -7.82 -4.80 16.98
N TYR A 67 -8.39 -4.47 15.83
CA TYR A 67 -7.83 -4.86 14.54
C TYR A 67 -6.41 -4.30 14.35
N LEU A 68 -6.24 -3.01 14.60
CA LEU A 68 -4.95 -2.33 14.44
C LEU A 68 -3.90 -2.88 15.42
N ALA A 69 -4.28 -3.12 16.67
CA ALA A 69 -3.41 -3.76 17.66
C ALA A 69 -3.02 -5.19 17.24
N GLY A 70 -3.95 -5.95 16.66
CA GLY A 70 -3.67 -7.28 16.10
C GLY A 70 -2.68 -7.23 14.94
N LEU A 71 -2.84 -6.28 14.03
CA LEU A 71 -1.91 -6.06 12.92
C LEU A 71 -0.51 -5.70 13.43
N ILE A 72 -0.40 -4.74 14.35
CA ILE A 72 0.88 -4.33 14.94
C ILE A 72 1.59 -5.52 15.59
N ARG A 73 0.88 -6.34 16.38
CA ARG A 73 1.44 -7.58 16.96
C ARG A 73 1.93 -8.55 15.90
N THR A 74 1.22 -8.65 14.78
CA THR A 74 1.63 -9.52 13.66
C THR A 74 2.93 -9.03 13.04
N LEU A 75 3.07 -7.73 12.79
CA LEU A 75 4.29 -7.13 12.25
C LEU A 75 5.48 -7.31 13.23
N GLU A 76 5.25 -7.08 14.50
CA GLU A 76 6.25 -7.29 15.57
C GLU A 76 6.73 -8.76 15.62
N TYR A 77 5.81 -9.71 15.60
CA TYR A 77 6.15 -11.15 15.57
C TYR A 77 6.98 -11.50 14.33
N GLN A 78 6.62 -10.99 13.17
CA GLN A 78 7.37 -11.23 11.93
C GLN A 78 8.77 -10.62 12.00
N ALA A 79 8.90 -9.41 12.56
CA ALA A 79 10.18 -8.75 12.78
C ALA A 79 11.08 -9.56 13.75
N GLN A 80 10.53 -10.02 14.86
CA GLN A 80 11.27 -10.88 15.81
C GLN A 80 11.75 -12.18 15.15
N LYS A 81 10.93 -12.77 14.27
CA LYS A 81 11.27 -14.02 13.59
C LYS A 81 12.34 -13.86 12.51
N LYS A 82 12.33 -12.78 11.76
CA LYS A 82 13.30 -12.51 10.68
C LYS A 82 14.55 -11.78 11.17
N GLY A 83 14.44 -10.98 12.22
CA GLY A 83 15.53 -10.16 12.75
C GLY A 83 15.62 -8.78 12.09
N PRO A 84 16.80 -8.12 12.14
CA PRO A 84 16.98 -6.72 11.76
C PRO A 84 16.74 -6.43 10.26
N ASP A 85 16.78 -7.45 9.43
CA ASP A 85 16.53 -7.29 7.99
C ASP A 85 15.04 -7.25 7.62
N TYR A 86 14.14 -7.42 8.61
CA TYR A 86 12.71 -7.31 8.36
C TYR A 86 12.32 -5.89 7.99
N LYS A 87 11.62 -5.74 6.87
CA LYS A 87 11.22 -4.42 6.35
C LYS A 87 9.76 -4.36 5.93
N VAL A 88 9.08 -3.32 6.39
CA VAL A 88 7.67 -3.02 6.08
C VAL A 88 7.59 -1.87 5.08
N MET A 89 6.70 -1.98 4.09
CA MET A 89 6.28 -0.86 3.26
C MET A 89 4.87 -0.43 3.64
N LEU A 90 4.70 0.80 4.08
CA LEU A 90 3.40 1.44 4.28
C LEU A 90 2.97 2.12 2.98
N VAL A 91 1.87 1.68 2.38
CA VAL A 91 1.28 2.32 1.20
C VAL A 91 0.06 3.10 1.64
N ILE A 92 0.20 4.42 1.81
CA ILE A 92 -0.92 5.30 2.18
C ILE A 92 -1.59 5.86 0.93
N THR A 93 -2.89 5.59 0.78
CA THR A 93 -3.68 6.02 -0.36
C THR A 93 -4.80 6.96 0.09
N SER A 94 -4.67 8.23 -0.25
CA SER A 94 -5.70 9.25 0.00
C SER A 94 -5.59 10.39 -1.00
N LYS A 95 -6.68 10.66 -1.74
CA LYS A 95 -6.70 11.74 -2.73
C LYS A 95 -6.48 13.11 -2.08
N SER A 96 -7.26 13.43 -1.06
CA SER A 96 -7.17 14.71 -0.34
C SER A 96 -6.08 14.74 0.73
N GLY A 97 -5.65 13.59 1.21
CA GLY A 97 -4.78 13.49 2.38
C GLY A 97 -5.43 13.91 3.71
N SER A 98 -6.73 14.25 3.69
CA SER A 98 -7.46 14.74 4.88
C SER A 98 -8.51 13.76 5.41
N THR A 99 -8.63 12.56 4.83
CA THR A 99 -9.54 11.53 5.31
C THR A 99 -9.02 10.98 6.64
N ILE A 100 -9.82 11.10 7.67
CA ILE A 100 -9.38 10.86 9.07
C ILE A 100 -8.98 9.41 9.30
N GLU A 101 -9.78 8.44 8.84
CA GLU A 101 -9.58 7.02 9.12
C GLU A 101 -8.23 6.50 8.60
N PRO A 102 -7.88 6.65 7.31
CA PRO A 102 -6.58 6.20 6.82
C PRO A 102 -5.41 6.99 7.43
N MET A 103 -5.56 8.31 7.64
CA MET A 103 -4.49 9.12 8.21
C MET A 103 -4.21 8.74 9.67
N ALA A 104 -5.26 8.55 10.50
CA ALA A 104 -5.08 8.12 11.88
C ALA A 104 -4.44 6.73 11.97
N ASN A 105 -4.92 5.76 11.18
CA ASN A 105 -4.33 4.42 11.13
C ASN A 105 -2.87 4.46 10.68
N PHE A 106 -2.55 5.26 9.65
CA PHE A 106 -1.18 5.43 9.16
C PHE A 106 -0.26 5.97 10.25
N MET A 107 -0.65 7.06 10.93
CA MET A 107 0.17 7.67 11.99
C MET A 107 0.40 6.70 13.16
N ILE A 108 -0.62 5.92 13.55
CA ILE A 108 -0.50 4.93 14.62
C ILE A 108 0.44 3.79 14.19
N LEU A 109 0.31 3.29 12.96
CA LEU A 109 1.18 2.24 12.41
C LEU A 109 2.63 2.72 12.31
N GLU A 110 2.85 3.90 11.74
CA GLU A 110 4.18 4.48 11.62
C GLU A 110 4.85 4.64 12.99
N LYS A 111 4.15 5.24 13.95
CA LYS A 111 4.64 5.38 15.33
C LYS A 111 4.93 4.03 15.98
N ALA A 112 4.07 3.03 15.77
CA ALA A 112 4.25 1.69 16.31
C ALA A 112 5.49 0.99 15.74
N LEU A 113 5.81 1.18 14.45
CA LEU A 113 7.03 0.66 13.83
C LEU A 113 8.27 1.36 14.38
N GLN A 114 8.24 2.70 14.52
CA GLN A 114 9.32 3.48 15.11
C GLN A 114 9.63 3.03 16.55
N ASP A 115 8.62 2.92 17.41
CA ASP A 115 8.78 2.53 18.81
C ASP A 115 9.35 1.12 19.00
N ARG A 116 9.20 0.27 17.97
CA ARG A 116 9.70 -1.12 17.95
C ARG A 116 11.00 -1.29 17.17
N ASN A 117 11.57 -0.21 16.65
CA ASN A 117 12.74 -0.23 15.77
C ASN A 117 12.58 -1.20 14.58
N ILE A 118 11.38 -1.27 14.00
CA ILE A 118 11.11 -2.05 12.80
C ILE A 118 11.40 -1.16 11.60
N ASN A 119 12.25 -1.63 10.68
CA ASN A 119 12.56 -0.90 9.45
C ASN A 119 11.32 -0.75 8.57
N TYR A 120 11.07 0.46 8.12
CA TYR A 120 9.95 0.71 7.20
C TYR A 120 10.29 1.80 6.18
N GLU A 121 9.49 1.81 5.13
CA GLU A 121 9.46 2.91 4.16
C GLU A 121 8.01 3.21 3.79
N VAL A 122 7.78 4.40 3.23
CA VAL A 122 6.44 4.87 2.88
C VAL A 122 6.34 5.14 1.39
N VAL A 123 5.23 4.69 0.82
CA VAL A 123 4.78 5.04 -0.54
C VAL A 123 3.45 5.78 -0.41
N ALA A 124 3.35 6.97 -0.97
CA ALA A 124 2.12 7.75 -0.97
C ALA A 124 1.44 7.71 -2.35
N VAL A 125 0.16 7.33 -2.36
CA VAL A 125 -0.70 7.40 -3.55
C VAL A 125 -1.71 8.54 -3.30
N THR A 126 -1.49 9.68 -3.93
CA THR A 126 -2.24 10.90 -3.65
C THR A 126 -2.49 11.73 -4.90
N ASP A 127 -3.16 12.86 -4.76
CA ASP A 127 -3.46 13.77 -5.85
C ASP A 127 -2.20 14.27 -6.59
N VAL A 128 -2.36 14.63 -7.86
CA VAL A 128 -1.40 15.38 -8.68
C VAL A 128 -1.49 16.89 -8.40
N SER A 129 -1.78 17.29 -7.18
CA SER A 129 -1.85 18.71 -6.85
C SER A 129 -0.57 19.44 -7.23
N ASP A 130 -0.72 20.69 -7.58
CA ASP A 130 0.31 21.69 -7.75
C ASP A 130 1.25 21.66 -6.51
N ASP A 131 2.54 21.59 -6.74
CA ASP A 131 3.52 21.59 -5.65
C ASP A 131 3.56 22.94 -4.88
N GLU A 132 2.95 24.00 -5.45
CA GLU A 132 2.75 25.28 -4.77
C GLU A 132 1.62 25.21 -3.71
N HIS A 133 0.60 24.34 -3.93
CA HIS A 133 -0.54 24.18 -3.03
C HIS A 133 -0.83 22.68 -2.82
N PRO A 134 0.10 21.91 -2.21
CA PRO A 134 -0.04 20.48 -2.10
C PRO A 134 -1.15 20.09 -1.12
N THR A 135 -1.80 18.95 -1.38
CA THR A 135 -2.64 18.30 -0.37
C THR A 135 -1.80 17.89 0.84
N ILE A 136 -2.45 17.65 1.98
CA ILE A 136 -1.74 17.28 3.23
C ILE A 136 -0.82 16.10 3.01
N LEU A 137 -1.31 15.01 2.39
CA LEU A 137 -0.49 13.82 2.13
C LEU A 137 0.65 14.10 1.13
N ARG A 138 0.41 14.96 0.13
CA ARG A 138 1.44 15.38 -0.82
C ARG A 138 2.54 16.17 -0.12
N ALA A 139 2.18 17.12 0.75
CA ALA A 139 3.14 17.90 1.53
C ALA A 139 3.99 16.99 2.42
N MET A 140 3.38 16.06 3.16
CA MET A 140 4.11 15.08 3.96
C MET A 140 5.06 14.23 3.12
N ALA A 141 4.63 13.80 1.94
CA ALA A 141 5.47 12.99 1.06
C ALA A 141 6.68 13.77 0.54
N LEU A 142 6.51 15.05 0.21
CA LEU A 142 7.61 15.93 -0.22
C LEU A 142 8.60 16.17 0.93
N GLU A 143 8.11 16.51 2.11
CA GLU A 143 8.94 16.77 3.30
C GLU A 143 9.79 15.55 3.69
N ASN A 144 9.22 14.35 3.61
CA ASN A 144 9.88 13.10 4.00
C ASN A 144 10.54 12.34 2.84
N ASN A 145 10.56 12.92 1.64
CA ASN A 145 11.12 12.28 0.43
C ASN A 145 10.49 10.89 0.12
N TRP A 146 9.21 10.72 0.40
CA TRP A 146 8.52 9.48 0.10
C TRP A 146 8.32 9.30 -1.41
N LYS A 147 8.33 8.06 -1.86
CA LYS A 147 7.96 7.72 -3.23
C LYS A 147 6.46 8.01 -3.43
N THR A 148 6.13 8.77 -4.46
CA THR A 148 4.75 9.17 -4.72
C THR A 148 4.22 8.59 -6.03
N TYR A 149 2.92 8.23 -6.02
CA TYR A 149 2.12 7.84 -7.16
C TYR A 149 0.87 8.71 -7.21
N SER A 150 0.38 8.96 -8.44
CA SER A 150 -0.58 10.05 -8.65
C SER A 150 -2.00 9.55 -8.92
N ILE A 151 -2.97 10.12 -8.22
CA ILE A 151 -4.39 9.94 -8.54
C ILE A 151 -4.78 11.03 -9.53
N PRO A 152 -5.21 10.70 -10.77
CA PRO A 152 -5.54 11.70 -11.77
C PRO A 152 -6.68 12.62 -11.32
N TYR A 153 -6.59 13.89 -11.73
CA TYR A 153 -7.65 14.86 -11.48
C TYR A 153 -8.97 14.37 -12.11
N GLY A 154 -10.08 14.59 -11.42
CA GLY A 154 -11.41 14.21 -11.91
C GLY A 154 -11.80 12.74 -11.68
N VAL A 155 -10.86 11.84 -11.35
CA VAL A 155 -11.19 10.45 -11.03
C VAL A 155 -11.75 10.35 -9.62
N GLY A 156 -13.01 9.91 -9.51
CA GLY A 156 -13.64 9.60 -8.22
C GLY A 156 -13.13 8.28 -7.65
N GLY A 157 -13.15 8.16 -6.31
CA GLY A 157 -12.64 6.98 -5.61
C GLY A 157 -13.15 5.64 -6.16
N ARG A 158 -14.45 5.53 -6.45
CA ARG A 158 -15.09 4.31 -6.97
C ARG A 158 -14.65 3.91 -8.39
N PHE A 159 -13.97 4.79 -9.12
CA PHE A 159 -13.46 4.57 -10.46
C PHE A 159 -11.93 4.46 -10.52
N SER A 160 -11.25 4.50 -9.37
CA SER A 160 -9.80 4.67 -9.30
C SER A 160 -8.99 3.38 -9.47
N VAL A 161 -9.62 2.22 -9.57
CA VAL A 161 -8.92 0.93 -9.71
C VAL A 161 -8.03 0.87 -10.96
N PHE A 162 -8.41 1.56 -12.05
CA PHE A 162 -7.62 1.70 -13.28
C PHE A 162 -6.63 2.89 -13.24
N THR A 163 -6.25 3.32 -12.06
CA THR A 163 -5.21 4.34 -11.84
C THR A 163 -4.10 3.76 -10.95
N GLU A 164 -3.13 4.57 -10.58
CA GLU A 164 -2.06 4.17 -9.66
C GLU A 164 -2.60 3.71 -8.29
N VAL A 165 -3.86 4.01 -7.92
CA VAL A 165 -4.53 3.45 -6.74
C VAL A 165 -4.58 1.91 -6.79
N GLY A 166 -5.06 1.33 -7.88
CA GLY A 166 -5.08 -0.12 -8.06
C GLY A 166 -3.73 -0.67 -8.53
N PHE A 167 -3.05 0.05 -9.42
CA PHE A 167 -1.81 -0.45 -10.04
C PHE A 167 -0.63 -0.57 -9.08
N VAL A 168 -0.54 0.26 -8.04
CA VAL A 168 0.47 0.08 -6.98
C VAL A 168 0.28 -1.26 -6.28
N THR A 169 -0.94 -1.58 -5.87
CA THR A 169 -1.23 -2.90 -5.29
C THR A 169 -0.97 -4.03 -6.29
N ALA A 170 -1.43 -3.87 -7.55
CA ALA A 170 -1.19 -4.84 -8.61
C ALA A 170 0.29 -5.16 -8.80
N ALA A 171 1.13 -4.14 -8.85
CA ALA A 171 2.58 -4.29 -8.93
C ALA A 171 3.15 -5.05 -7.73
N LEU A 172 2.73 -4.68 -6.50
CA LEU A 172 3.23 -5.27 -5.26
C LEU A 172 2.85 -6.74 -5.05
N VAL A 173 1.83 -7.25 -5.77
CA VAL A 173 1.40 -8.65 -5.69
C VAL A 173 1.63 -9.44 -6.98
N GLY A 174 2.26 -8.84 -7.99
CA GLY A 174 2.57 -9.49 -9.25
C GLY A 174 1.37 -9.73 -10.17
N PHE A 175 0.34 -8.90 -10.05
CA PHE A 175 -0.83 -8.95 -10.92
C PHE A 175 -0.48 -8.45 -12.33
N ASP A 176 -1.05 -9.06 -13.37
CA ASP A 176 -0.85 -8.68 -14.77
C ASP A 176 -1.61 -7.38 -15.10
N ILE A 177 -0.93 -6.23 -14.95
CA ILE A 177 -1.52 -4.92 -15.21
C ILE A 177 -1.83 -4.72 -16.70
N GLU A 178 -0.99 -5.24 -17.60
CA GLU A 178 -1.19 -5.07 -19.04
C GLU A 178 -2.38 -5.90 -19.54
N GLY A 179 -2.48 -7.15 -19.08
CA GLY A 179 -3.65 -7.97 -19.34
C GLY A 179 -4.95 -7.40 -18.79
N PHE A 180 -4.88 -6.80 -17.59
CA PHE A 180 -6.03 -6.12 -16.97
C PHE A 180 -6.50 -4.92 -17.79
N LEU A 181 -5.56 -4.09 -18.26
CA LEU A 181 -5.86 -2.94 -19.13
C LEU A 181 -6.38 -3.40 -20.51
N ALA A 182 -5.80 -4.45 -21.09
CA ALA A 182 -6.26 -5.00 -22.36
C ALA A 182 -7.67 -5.57 -22.25
N GLY A 183 -7.98 -6.27 -21.16
CA GLY A 183 -9.32 -6.77 -20.86
C GLY A 183 -10.36 -5.65 -20.77
N ALA A 184 -10.04 -4.56 -20.06
CA ALA A 184 -10.91 -3.40 -19.96
C ALA A 184 -11.14 -2.72 -21.32
N ALA A 185 -10.10 -2.63 -22.14
CA ALA A 185 -10.18 -1.99 -23.46
C ALA A 185 -10.98 -2.83 -24.49
N SER A 186 -11.14 -4.13 -24.24
CA SER A 186 -11.88 -5.04 -25.14
C SER A 186 -13.40 -5.04 -24.91
N MET A 187 -13.86 -4.39 -23.86
CA MET A 187 -15.29 -4.26 -23.49
C MET A 187 -15.92 -2.99 -24.06
#